data_600cd22618185a2586816f4400097e48
#
_entry.id   600cd22618185a2586816f4400097e48
#
_cell.length_a   1.000
_cell.length_b   1.000
_cell.length_c   1.000
_cell.angle_alpha   90.00
_cell.angle_beta   90.00
_cell.angle_gamma   90.00
#
_symmetry.space_group_name_H-M   'P 1'
#
loop_
_entity.id
_entity.type
_entity.pdbx_description
1 polymer ?
#
loop_
_entity_poly.entity_id
_entity_poly.type
_entity_poly.pdbx_seq_one_letter_code
_entity_poly.pdbx_strand_id
1 'polypeptide(L)'
;MKRFIAIVSILLAAALSSGCATLADSQAAKGTGMSKVYDQSYDVVWDAVVETVKSSDLALVSENKEKGTILAQGAVSAFSWGENVAIFVEDAGGKLKTRVEVVNKRAVATNIFAADWETRILEALDKRL
;
A
#
# COMPACT_ATOMS: atom_id res chain seq x y z
N MET A 1 42.58 20.52 3.08
CA MET A 1 42.03 19.83 1.91
C MET A 1 41.50 18.44 2.20
N LYS A 2 42.24 17.53 2.84
CA LYS A 2 41.77 16.16 3.16
C LYS A 2 40.47 16.13 4.02
N ARG A 3 40.34 17.06 4.97
CA ARG A 3 39.11 17.14 5.81
C ARG A 3 37.89 17.68 5.05
N PHE A 4 38.12 18.58 4.08
CA PHE A 4 37.06 19.13 3.22
C PHE A 4 36.51 18.06 2.25
N ILE A 5 37.39 17.26 1.69
CA ILE A 5 37.03 16.14 0.79
C ILE A 5 36.23 15.07 1.55
N ALA A 6 36.60 14.76 2.80
CA ALA A 6 35.86 13.81 3.63
C ALA A 6 34.45 14.30 3.97
N ILE A 7 34.27 15.58 4.26
CA ILE A 7 32.93 16.14 4.56
C ILE A 7 32.05 16.17 3.32
N VAL A 8 32.59 16.53 2.17
CA VAL A 8 31.87 16.52 0.89
C VAL A 8 31.46 15.08 0.50
N SER A 9 32.34 14.11 0.73
CA SER A 9 32.03 12.68 0.46
C SER A 9 30.92 12.13 1.38
N ILE A 10 30.88 12.53 2.64
CA ILE A 10 29.83 12.13 3.60
C ILE A 10 28.48 12.78 3.22
N LEU A 11 28.50 14.06 2.82
CA LEU A 11 27.28 14.75 2.36
C LEU A 11 26.73 14.18 1.06
N LEU A 12 27.60 13.76 0.15
CA LEU A 12 27.20 13.13 -1.12
C LEU A 12 26.62 11.72 -0.89
N ALA A 13 27.19 10.96 0.06
CA ALA A 13 26.67 9.64 0.43
C ALA A 13 25.30 9.71 1.11
N ALA A 14 25.04 10.76 1.91
CA ALA A 14 23.75 10.98 2.54
C ALA A 14 22.64 11.38 1.54
N ALA A 15 23.00 12.04 0.43
CA ALA A 15 22.05 12.41 -0.61
C ALA A 15 21.59 11.23 -1.49
N LEU A 16 22.30 10.10 -1.47
CA LEU A 16 21.96 8.90 -2.24
C LEU A 16 21.02 7.94 -1.50
N SER A 17 20.64 8.27 -0.27
CA SER A 17 19.73 7.45 0.55
C SER A 17 18.23 7.82 0.40
N SER A 18 17.84 8.61 -0.61
CA SER A 18 16.43 8.76 -0.99
C SER A 18 15.97 7.48 -1.69
N GLY A 19 15.74 6.44 -0.91
CA GLY A 19 15.29 5.13 -1.41
C GLY A 19 13.91 5.21 -2.04
N CYS A 20 13.71 4.47 -3.12
CA CYS A 20 12.39 4.20 -3.65
C CYS A 20 11.57 3.43 -2.60
N ALA A 21 10.31 3.79 -2.41
CA ALA A 21 9.41 3.03 -1.56
C ALA A 21 9.17 1.64 -2.17
N THR A 22 9.09 0.63 -1.31
CA THR A 22 8.90 -0.78 -1.66
C THR A 22 7.60 -1.32 -1.10
N LEU A 23 7.23 -2.56 -1.48
CA LEU A 23 6.12 -3.27 -0.85
C LEU A 23 6.34 -3.46 0.66
N ALA A 24 7.59 -3.68 1.09
CA ALA A 24 7.92 -3.76 2.50
C ALA A 24 7.65 -2.45 3.25
N ASP A 25 7.87 -1.30 2.61
CA ASP A 25 7.57 0.01 3.18
C ASP A 25 6.06 0.23 3.32
N SER A 26 5.25 -0.19 2.34
CA SER A 26 3.80 -0.14 2.43
C SER A 26 3.27 -1.05 3.54
N GLN A 27 3.84 -2.23 3.69
CA GLN A 27 3.49 -3.16 4.76
C GLN A 27 3.88 -2.63 6.15
N ALA A 28 5.06 -2.02 6.28
CA ALA A 28 5.53 -1.42 7.52
C ALA A 28 4.74 -0.16 7.93
N ALA A 29 4.03 0.45 6.99
CA ALA A 29 3.23 1.66 7.21
C ALA A 29 1.79 1.38 7.68
N LYS A 30 1.50 0.16 8.16
CA LYS A 30 0.21 -0.18 8.78
C LYS A 30 -0.17 0.85 9.84
N GLY A 31 -1.43 1.29 9.84
CA GLY A 31 -1.94 2.32 10.74
C GLY A 31 -1.88 3.74 10.14
N THR A 32 -1.28 3.93 8.98
CA THR A 32 -1.14 5.26 8.33
C THR A 32 -2.06 5.46 7.13
N GLY A 33 -2.75 4.40 6.68
CA GLY A 33 -3.63 4.42 5.52
C GLY A 33 -5.06 4.81 5.84
N MET A 34 -5.89 4.87 4.81
CA MET A 34 -7.33 5.02 4.98
C MET A 34 -7.96 3.70 5.40
N SER A 35 -8.90 3.75 6.33
CA SER A 35 -9.58 2.55 6.81
C SER A 35 -11.08 2.73 6.92
N LYS A 36 -11.80 1.60 6.79
CA LYS A 36 -13.25 1.52 6.95
C LYS A 36 -13.64 0.21 7.62
N VAL A 37 -14.70 0.24 8.42
CA VAL A 37 -15.31 -0.94 9.02
C VAL A 37 -16.55 -1.32 8.22
N TYR A 38 -16.66 -2.59 7.89
CA TYR A 38 -17.81 -3.18 7.19
C TYR A 38 -18.57 -4.11 8.14
N ASP A 39 -19.91 -4.05 8.08
CA ASP A 39 -20.79 -4.90 8.88
C ASP A 39 -20.97 -6.27 8.22
N GLN A 40 -19.85 -6.94 7.96
CA GLN A 40 -19.73 -8.23 7.32
C GLN A 40 -18.67 -9.09 8.02
N SER A 41 -18.77 -10.41 7.85
CA SER A 41 -17.77 -11.34 8.38
C SER A 41 -16.40 -11.15 7.71
N TYR A 42 -15.35 -11.56 8.42
CA TYR A 42 -13.99 -11.54 7.90
C TYR A 42 -13.85 -12.23 6.54
N ASP A 43 -14.42 -13.42 6.38
CA ASP A 43 -14.32 -14.18 5.14
C ASP A 43 -14.98 -13.46 3.96
N VAL A 44 -16.17 -12.90 4.15
CA VAL A 44 -16.88 -12.13 3.12
C VAL A 44 -16.08 -10.90 2.70
N VAL A 45 -15.56 -10.16 3.67
CA VAL A 45 -14.74 -8.96 3.39
C VAL A 45 -13.42 -9.33 2.74
N TRP A 46 -12.75 -10.39 3.22
CA TRP A 46 -11.51 -10.88 2.61
C TRP A 46 -11.69 -11.19 1.13
N ASP A 47 -12.69 -11.99 0.80
CA ASP A 47 -12.97 -12.41 -0.57
C ASP A 47 -13.31 -11.19 -1.45
N ALA A 48 -14.06 -10.22 -0.92
CA ALA A 48 -14.37 -8.97 -1.62
C ALA A 48 -13.11 -8.12 -1.89
N VAL A 49 -12.17 -8.05 -0.93
CA VAL A 49 -10.90 -7.33 -1.12
C VAL A 49 -10.05 -8.01 -2.19
N VAL A 50 -9.89 -9.32 -2.13
CA VAL A 50 -9.11 -10.09 -3.13
C VAL A 50 -9.69 -9.88 -4.54
N GLU A 51 -11.01 -9.99 -4.69
CA GLU A 51 -11.69 -9.75 -5.97
C GLU A 51 -11.56 -8.30 -6.45
N THR A 52 -11.59 -7.34 -5.54
CA THR A 52 -11.39 -5.93 -5.87
C THR A 52 -9.99 -5.69 -6.42
N VAL A 53 -8.96 -6.26 -5.80
CA VAL A 53 -7.58 -6.16 -6.29
C VAL A 53 -7.44 -6.83 -7.65
N LYS A 54 -7.94 -8.07 -7.81
CA LYS A 54 -7.86 -8.82 -9.08
C LYS A 54 -8.59 -8.16 -10.24
N SER A 55 -9.67 -7.42 -9.98
CA SER A 55 -10.42 -6.69 -10.99
C SER A 55 -9.96 -5.25 -11.21
N SER A 56 -8.95 -4.80 -10.48
CA SER A 56 -8.30 -3.50 -10.64
C SER A 56 -7.09 -3.57 -11.56
N ASP A 57 -6.45 -2.42 -11.79
CA ASP A 57 -5.18 -2.33 -12.52
C ASP A 57 -3.95 -2.66 -11.64
N LEU A 58 -4.18 -3.17 -10.43
CA LEU A 58 -3.12 -3.64 -9.55
C LEU A 58 -2.75 -5.09 -9.85
N ALA A 59 -1.47 -5.39 -9.81
CA ALA A 59 -0.98 -6.76 -9.79
C ALA A 59 -0.97 -7.28 -8.35
N LEU A 60 -1.70 -8.35 -8.07
CA LEU A 60 -1.64 -9.05 -6.80
C LEU A 60 -0.27 -9.71 -6.66
N VAL A 61 0.49 -9.33 -5.65
CA VAL A 61 1.84 -9.85 -5.39
C VAL A 61 1.82 -10.95 -4.35
N SER A 62 1.05 -10.76 -3.27
CA SER A 62 0.99 -11.70 -2.15
C SER A 62 -0.32 -11.55 -1.41
N GLU A 63 -0.86 -12.67 -0.92
CA GLU A 63 -2.00 -12.71 -0.01
C GLU A 63 -1.72 -13.68 1.14
N ASN A 64 -2.05 -13.27 2.35
CA ASN A 64 -1.95 -14.11 3.54
C ASN A 64 -3.19 -13.88 4.40
N LYS A 65 -4.17 -14.78 4.27
CA LYS A 65 -5.47 -14.67 4.94
C LYS A 65 -5.36 -14.80 6.47
N GLU A 66 -4.44 -15.60 6.97
CA GLU A 66 -4.23 -15.75 8.43
C GLU A 66 -3.71 -14.47 9.07
N LYS A 67 -2.79 -13.79 8.38
CA LYS A 67 -2.24 -12.49 8.83
C LYS A 67 -3.12 -11.30 8.43
N GLY A 68 -4.12 -11.51 7.60
CA GLY A 68 -4.97 -10.44 7.09
C GLY A 68 -4.22 -9.43 6.21
N THR A 69 -3.25 -9.89 5.41
CA THR A 69 -2.41 -8.99 4.61
C THR A 69 -2.47 -9.34 3.14
N ILE A 70 -2.71 -8.34 2.31
CA ILE A 70 -2.65 -8.41 0.84
C ILE A 70 -1.66 -7.35 0.37
N LEU A 71 -0.73 -7.75 -0.50
CA LEU A 71 0.23 -6.85 -1.13
C LEU A 71 -0.03 -6.82 -2.63
N ALA A 72 -0.10 -5.62 -3.19
CA ALA A 72 -0.33 -5.40 -4.60
C ALA A 72 0.53 -4.25 -5.11
N GLN A 73 0.75 -4.21 -6.41
CA GLN A 73 1.63 -3.23 -7.04
C GLN A 73 0.98 -2.67 -8.30
N GLY A 74 1.02 -1.37 -8.44
CA GLY A 74 0.63 -0.67 -9.67
C GLY A 74 1.65 -0.85 -10.78
N ALA A 75 1.19 -0.83 -12.02
CA ALA A 75 2.07 -0.92 -13.18
C ALA A 75 2.89 0.37 -13.35
N VAL A 76 4.15 0.20 -13.76
CA VAL A 76 4.97 1.32 -14.24
C VAL A 76 4.45 1.77 -15.61
N SER A 77 4.22 3.06 -15.78
CA SER A 77 3.76 3.66 -17.04
C SER A 77 4.51 4.97 -17.31
N ALA A 78 4.21 5.60 -18.44
CA ALA A 78 4.75 6.92 -18.79
C ALA A 78 4.35 8.00 -17.75
N PHE A 79 3.28 7.77 -16.97
CA PHE A 79 2.72 8.72 -16.00
C PHE A 79 2.85 8.26 -14.55
N SER A 80 3.32 7.03 -14.32
CA SER A 80 3.46 6.46 -12.98
C SER A 80 4.66 5.52 -12.92
N TRP A 81 5.45 5.64 -11.86
CA TRP A 81 6.56 4.76 -11.55
C TRP A 81 6.13 3.50 -10.78
N GLY A 82 4.83 3.26 -10.69
CA GLY A 82 4.24 2.23 -9.88
C GLY A 82 3.94 2.69 -8.46
N GLU A 83 2.98 2.05 -7.85
CA GLU A 83 2.60 2.23 -6.45
C GLU A 83 2.70 0.90 -5.73
N ASN A 84 3.05 0.95 -4.46
CA ASN A 84 3.07 -0.20 -3.58
C ASN A 84 1.89 -0.10 -2.62
N VAL A 85 0.97 -1.05 -2.70
CA VAL A 85 -0.26 -1.07 -1.94
C VAL A 85 -0.25 -2.23 -0.97
N ALA A 86 -0.47 -1.95 0.30
CA ALA A 86 -0.73 -2.96 1.32
C ALA A 86 -2.16 -2.80 1.83
N ILE A 87 -2.90 -3.90 1.91
CA ILE A 87 -4.25 -3.93 2.44
C ILE A 87 -4.27 -4.85 3.65
N PHE A 88 -4.81 -4.34 4.74
CA PHE A 88 -4.93 -5.06 6.00
C PHE A 88 -6.41 -5.29 6.29
N VAL A 89 -6.76 -6.56 6.48
CA VAL A 89 -8.12 -7.00 6.84
C VAL A 89 -8.06 -7.54 8.25
N GLU A 90 -8.84 -6.98 9.14
CA GLU A 90 -8.82 -7.31 10.56
C GLU A 90 -10.22 -7.44 11.12
N ASP A 91 -10.39 -8.33 12.11
CA ASP A 91 -11.59 -8.36 12.94
C ASP A 91 -11.73 -7.03 13.68
N ALA A 92 -12.91 -6.42 13.63
CA ALA A 92 -13.20 -5.13 14.26
C ALA A 92 -13.99 -5.28 15.57
N GLY A 93 -13.93 -6.44 16.22
CA GLY A 93 -14.57 -6.69 17.51
C GLY A 93 -15.93 -7.37 17.46
N GLY A 94 -16.25 -8.07 16.38
CA GLY A 94 -17.48 -8.84 16.27
C GLY A 94 -17.51 -9.70 15.01
N LYS A 95 -18.31 -10.81 15.05
CA LYS A 95 -18.39 -11.75 13.93
C LYS A 95 -18.80 -11.11 12.59
N LEU A 96 -19.53 -10.00 12.63
CA LEU A 96 -20.02 -9.25 11.49
C LEU A 96 -19.44 -7.84 11.46
N LYS A 97 -18.20 -7.67 11.91
CA LYS A 97 -17.47 -6.39 11.82
C LYS A 97 -16.03 -6.63 11.42
N THR A 98 -15.68 -6.16 10.25
CA THR A 98 -14.34 -6.32 9.70
C THR A 98 -13.80 -4.98 9.24
N ARG A 99 -12.60 -4.64 9.69
CA ARG A 99 -11.90 -3.42 9.31
C ARG A 99 -10.99 -3.71 8.13
N VAL A 100 -11.03 -2.84 7.15
CA VAL A 100 -10.09 -2.82 6.04
C VAL A 100 -9.30 -1.52 6.07
N GLU A 101 -7.99 -1.62 6.04
CA GLU A 101 -7.09 -0.48 5.88
C GLU A 101 -6.30 -0.64 4.58
N VAL A 102 -6.22 0.42 3.81
CA VAL A 102 -5.43 0.48 2.57
C VAL A 102 -4.31 1.49 2.76
N VAL A 103 -3.09 1.06 2.55
CA VAL A 103 -1.88 1.90 2.58
C VAL A 103 -1.29 1.95 1.18
N ASN A 104 -1.20 3.13 0.62
CA ASN A 104 -0.60 3.37 -0.69
C ASN A 104 0.72 4.12 -0.55
N LYS A 105 1.82 3.52 -0.97
CA LYS A 105 3.14 4.14 -1.03
C LYS A 105 3.58 4.29 -2.49
N ARG A 106 3.85 5.53 -2.88
CA ARG A 106 4.41 5.83 -4.19
C ARG A 106 5.82 5.27 -4.28
N ALA A 107 6.16 4.64 -5.41
CA ALA A 107 7.51 4.14 -5.65
C ALA A 107 8.55 5.27 -5.63
N VAL A 108 8.16 6.44 -6.12
CA VAL A 108 8.98 7.66 -6.12
C VAL A 108 8.19 8.82 -5.52
N ALA A 109 8.77 9.55 -4.57
CA ALA A 109 8.09 10.64 -3.85
C ALA A 109 7.59 11.77 -4.78
N THR A 110 8.26 11.98 -5.92
CA THR A 110 7.90 12.99 -6.93
C THR A 110 6.82 12.53 -7.91
N ASN A 111 6.28 11.33 -7.76
CA ASN A 111 5.22 10.79 -8.61
C ASN A 111 3.87 11.47 -8.31
N ILE A 112 3.68 12.66 -8.87
CA ILE A 112 2.47 13.48 -8.68
C ILE A 112 1.23 12.91 -9.39
N PHE A 113 1.43 12.00 -10.35
CA PHE A 113 0.35 11.32 -11.09
C PHE A 113 0.02 9.93 -10.53
N ALA A 114 0.60 9.56 -9.38
CA ALA A 114 0.28 8.29 -8.73
C ALA A 114 -1.21 8.21 -8.41
N ALA A 115 -1.79 7.03 -8.69
CA ALA A 115 -3.19 6.78 -8.38
C ALA A 115 -3.42 6.76 -6.87
N ASP A 116 -4.55 7.30 -6.44
CA ASP A 116 -5.04 7.18 -5.07
C ASP A 116 -5.75 5.83 -4.89
N TRP A 117 -4.97 4.81 -4.58
CA TRP A 117 -5.49 3.46 -4.38
C TRP A 117 -6.26 3.28 -3.07
N GLU A 118 -5.98 4.11 -2.07
CA GLU A 118 -6.72 4.08 -0.80
C GLU A 118 -8.21 4.37 -1.04
N THR A 119 -8.51 5.48 -1.68
CA THR A 119 -9.89 5.84 -2.03
C THR A 119 -10.50 4.85 -3.02
N ARG A 120 -9.79 4.50 -4.09
CA ARG A 120 -10.33 3.63 -5.15
C ARG A 120 -10.73 2.25 -4.65
N ILE A 121 -9.91 1.63 -3.80
CA ILE A 121 -10.21 0.31 -3.26
C ILE A 121 -11.39 0.36 -2.31
N LEU A 122 -11.43 1.34 -1.38
CA LEU A 122 -12.54 1.46 -0.44
C LEU A 122 -13.87 1.78 -1.14
N GLU A 123 -13.88 2.63 -2.16
CA GLU A 123 -15.08 2.88 -2.98
C GLU A 123 -15.54 1.64 -3.76
N ALA A 124 -14.60 0.83 -4.27
CA ALA A 124 -14.94 -0.41 -4.95
C ALA A 124 -15.52 -1.46 -3.99
N LEU A 125 -15.00 -1.51 -2.75
CA LEU A 125 -15.55 -2.36 -1.70
C LEU A 125 -16.96 -1.93 -1.29
N ASP A 126 -17.22 -0.64 -1.18
CA ASP A 126 -18.55 -0.11 -0.86
C ASP A 126 -19.64 -0.54 -1.86
N LYS A 127 -19.25 -0.80 -3.10
CA LYS A 127 -20.16 -1.28 -4.14
C LYS A 127 -20.38 -2.80 -4.10
N ARG A 128 -19.49 -3.53 -3.43
CA ARG A 128 -19.53 -5.00 -3.33
C ARG A 128 -20.17 -5.50 -2.03
N LEU A 129 -20.02 -4.73 -0.98
CA LEU A 129 -20.43 -5.05 0.39
C LEU A 129 -21.64 -4.22 0.84
#